data_b62fb54c2fb9baeee740117908511520
#
_entry.id   b62fb54c2fb9baeee740117908511520
#
_cell.length_a   1.000
_cell.length_b   1.000
_cell.length_c   1.000
_cell.angle_alpha   90.00
_cell.angle_beta   90.00
_cell.angle_gamma   90.00
#
_symmetry.space_group_name_H-M   'P 1'
#
loop_
_entity.id
_entity.type
_entity.pdbx_description
1 polymer ?
#
loop_
_entity_poly.entity_id
_entity_poly.type
_entity_poly.pdbx_seq_one_letter_code
_entity_poly.pdbx_strand_id
1 'polypeptide(L)'
;MVGPDIAAYGGKPVQSLLIAMLDPNQAVDPRYQSYVAVLKDGRSVTGLIAEETASGLTLLAAEGKRESVLRSEIDEIRSTGKSLMPEGFEQNATTDDMNHLWAFFRTLRLPPKTLEGNQPMVVEVPAEGNVALLASQAEIYGGDVTFELPFQNVGYWHDKDDTVRWRIKSPLIRQTEVWAEWACDANAAGNTFVIEGVVPVLKGKVGSTGAWSRYQLQMLGTVTVREGESEIVIRPGGDLRSALADLRALHLVQLDGVPLATGMVEDPKPGSRSLKTAVASPLF
;
A
#
# COMPACT_ATOMS: atom_id res chain seq x y z
N MET A 1 25.03 6.53 0.85
CA MET A 1 23.80 6.44 1.66
C MET A 1 23.89 5.11 2.38
N VAL A 2 23.60 5.06 3.68
CA VAL A 2 23.83 3.85 4.54
C VAL A 2 22.58 2.96 4.65
N GLY A 3 21.45 3.41 4.17
CA GLY A 3 20.18 2.70 4.23
C GLY A 3 19.32 2.96 3.02
N PRO A 4 18.11 2.39 2.95
CA PRO A 4 17.17 2.64 1.89
C PRO A 4 16.73 4.11 1.90
N ASP A 5 16.32 4.60 0.74
CA ASP A 5 15.70 5.91 0.65
C ASP A 5 14.40 5.90 1.47
N ILE A 6 14.33 6.76 2.48
CA ILE A 6 13.16 6.89 3.35
C ILE A 6 11.91 7.31 2.53
N ALA A 7 12.07 8.07 1.44
CA ALA A 7 10.97 8.42 0.56
C ALA A 7 10.28 7.17 -0.04
N ALA A 8 11.02 6.09 -0.27
CA ALA A 8 10.46 4.82 -0.73
C ALA A 8 9.47 4.18 0.28
N TYR A 9 9.49 4.64 1.53
CA TYR A 9 8.56 4.19 2.56
C TYR A 9 7.30 5.07 2.68
N GLY A 10 7.26 6.22 2.03
CA GLY A 10 6.14 7.17 2.13
C GLY A 10 4.79 6.59 1.67
N GLY A 11 4.78 5.54 0.83
CA GLY A 11 3.58 4.80 0.41
C GLY A 11 3.27 3.56 1.24
N LYS A 12 4.16 3.15 2.15
CA LYS A 12 3.96 1.92 2.93
C LYS A 12 3.00 2.13 4.11
N PRO A 13 2.28 1.07 4.52
CA PRO A 13 1.46 1.12 5.73
C PRO A 13 2.28 1.53 6.95
N VAL A 14 1.69 2.34 7.84
CA VAL A 14 2.32 2.78 9.09
C VAL A 14 2.86 1.59 9.90
N GLN A 15 2.15 0.47 9.89
CA GLN A 15 2.59 -0.76 10.57
C GLN A 15 3.91 -1.31 10.02
N SER A 16 4.11 -1.28 8.70
CA SER A 16 5.37 -1.75 8.08
C SER A 16 6.54 -0.83 8.47
N LEU A 17 6.28 0.47 8.57
CA LEU A 17 7.28 1.44 9.04
C LEU A 17 7.62 1.23 10.51
N LEU A 18 6.61 1.02 11.36
CA LEU A 18 6.81 0.71 12.77
C LEU A 18 7.68 -0.53 12.95
N ILE A 19 7.36 -1.61 12.26
CA ILE A 19 8.14 -2.86 12.33
C ILE A 19 9.58 -2.60 11.89
N ALA A 20 9.79 -1.93 10.76
CA ALA A 20 11.13 -1.63 10.26
C ALA A 20 11.97 -0.77 11.22
N MET A 21 11.33 0.02 12.07
CA MET A 21 11.99 0.90 13.03
C MET A 21 12.18 0.26 14.41
N LEU A 22 11.16 -0.46 14.91
CA LEU A 22 11.16 -1.04 16.25
C LEU A 22 11.83 -2.43 16.29
N ASP A 23 11.78 -3.16 15.17
CA ASP A 23 12.44 -4.45 15.02
C ASP A 23 13.18 -4.52 13.67
N PRO A 24 14.28 -3.75 13.53
CA PRO A 24 15.00 -3.62 12.27
C PRO A 24 15.65 -4.93 11.80
N ASN A 25 15.69 -5.94 12.65
CA ASN A 25 16.25 -7.26 12.35
C ASN A 25 15.22 -8.32 11.98
N GLN A 26 13.91 -8.03 12.08
CA GLN A 26 12.86 -9.01 11.78
C GLN A 26 12.88 -9.45 10.31
N ALA A 27 13.18 -8.54 9.38
CA ALA A 27 13.26 -8.83 7.95
C ALA A 27 14.28 -7.90 7.29
N VAL A 28 15.56 -8.28 7.35
CA VAL A 28 16.65 -7.50 6.76
C VAL A 28 16.75 -7.82 5.27
N ASP A 29 16.56 -6.81 4.42
CA ASP A 29 16.85 -6.93 2.99
C ASP A 29 18.36 -7.26 2.82
N PRO A 30 18.73 -8.29 2.05
CA PRO A 30 20.13 -8.69 1.83
C PRO A 30 21.07 -7.55 1.43
N ARG A 31 20.55 -6.53 0.76
CA ARG A 31 21.31 -5.32 0.36
C ARG A 31 21.72 -4.44 1.53
N TYR A 32 21.01 -4.55 2.66
CA TYR A 32 21.24 -3.75 3.87
C TYR A 32 21.66 -4.61 5.07
N GLN A 33 22.06 -5.85 4.80
CA GLN A 33 22.62 -6.75 5.80
C GLN A 33 24.06 -6.37 6.10
N SER A 34 24.40 -6.28 7.39
CA SER A 34 25.76 -5.94 7.79
C SER A 34 26.70 -7.15 7.80
N TYR A 35 27.94 -6.88 7.50
CA TYR A 35 29.03 -7.85 7.48
C TYR A 35 30.15 -7.41 8.43
N VAL A 36 30.88 -8.38 8.96
CA VAL A 36 32.14 -8.17 9.71
C VAL A 36 33.25 -8.76 8.87
N ALA A 37 34.24 -7.96 8.53
CA ALA A 37 35.51 -8.39 7.99
C ALA A 37 36.55 -8.40 9.12
N VAL A 38 37.08 -9.55 9.44
CA VAL A 38 38.21 -9.72 10.37
C VAL A 38 39.48 -9.66 9.57
N LEU A 39 40.42 -8.80 9.99
CA LEU A 39 41.70 -8.63 9.32
C LEU A 39 42.78 -9.45 9.99
N LYS A 40 43.81 -9.84 9.24
CA LYS A 40 44.94 -10.62 9.73
C LYS A 40 45.77 -9.94 10.85
N ASP A 41 45.65 -8.61 10.94
CA ASP A 41 46.27 -7.83 12.03
C ASP A 41 45.41 -7.78 13.31
N GLY A 42 44.25 -8.47 13.33
CA GLY A 42 43.34 -8.54 14.46
C GLY A 42 42.27 -7.44 14.52
N ARG A 43 42.31 -6.45 13.64
CA ARG A 43 41.23 -5.46 13.52
C ARG A 43 40.00 -6.09 12.91
N SER A 44 38.82 -5.52 13.20
CA SER A 44 37.57 -5.87 12.54
C SER A 44 36.88 -4.62 11.99
N VAL A 45 36.30 -4.73 10.81
CA VAL A 45 35.53 -3.69 10.15
C VAL A 45 34.11 -4.19 9.95
N THR A 46 33.14 -3.40 10.42
CA THR A 46 31.72 -3.75 10.31
C THR A 46 30.99 -2.75 9.42
N GLY A 47 30.20 -3.23 8.47
CA GLY A 47 29.43 -2.37 7.59
C GLY A 47 28.66 -3.15 6.52
N LEU A 48 27.97 -2.41 5.67
CA LEU A 48 27.37 -2.93 4.43
C LEU A 48 28.48 -3.10 3.38
N ILE A 49 28.40 -4.13 2.57
CA ILE A 49 29.29 -4.24 1.40
C ILE A 49 28.88 -3.18 0.38
N ALA A 50 29.67 -2.13 0.26
CA ALA A 50 29.44 -1.04 -0.69
C ALA A 50 30.05 -1.34 -2.06
N GLU A 51 31.17 -2.06 -2.08
CA GLU A 51 31.88 -2.45 -3.30
C GLU A 51 32.72 -3.70 -3.02
N GLU A 52 32.70 -4.63 -3.94
CA GLU A 52 33.51 -5.84 -3.89
C GLU A 52 34.22 -6.02 -5.24
N THR A 53 35.56 -6.13 -5.18
CA THR A 53 36.40 -6.36 -6.35
C THR A 53 37.28 -7.61 -6.13
N ALA A 54 37.97 -8.03 -7.15
CA ALA A 54 38.90 -9.15 -7.04
C ALA A 54 40.05 -8.87 -6.03
N SER A 55 40.44 -7.60 -5.85
CA SER A 55 41.56 -7.16 -5.02
C SER A 55 41.15 -6.56 -3.68
N GLY A 56 39.92 -6.16 -3.49
CA GLY A 56 39.51 -5.44 -2.28
C GLY A 56 38.04 -5.47 -2.00
N LEU A 57 37.70 -5.06 -0.79
CA LEU A 57 36.35 -4.92 -0.28
C LEU A 57 36.19 -3.53 0.35
N THR A 58 35.13 -2.83 0.04
CA THR A 58 34.77 -1.58 0.70
C THR A 58 33.51 -1.78 1.54
N LEU A 59 33.66 -1.58 2.84
CA LEU A 59 32.55 -1.61 3.81
C LEU A 59 32.09 -0.18 4.12
N LEU A 60 30.78 -0.01 4.22
CA LEU A 60 30.13 1.24 4.59
C LEU A 60 29.57 1.11 6.00
N ALA A 61 30.22 1.76 6.96
CA ALA A 61 29.80 1.77 8.36
C ALA A 61 28.54 2.62 8.60
N ALA A 62 27.91 2.47 9.78
CA ALA A 62 26.67 3.13 10.16
C ALA A 62 26.71 4.66 10.00
N GLU A 63 27.84 5.28 10.27
CA GLU A 63 28.03 6.74 10.14
C GLU A 63 28.31 7.21 8.71
N GLY A 64 28.20 6.32 7.71
CA GLY A 64 28.51 6.64 6.31
C GLY A 64 30.01 6.62 5.98
N LYS A 65 30.86 6.25 6.93
CA LYS A 65 32.31 6.09 6.71
C LYS A 65 32.56 4.87 5.81
N ARG A 66 33.34 5.08 4.76
CA ARG A 66 33.79 4.00 3.89
C ARG A 66 35.16 3.52 4.35
N GLU A 67 35.31 2.22 4.49
CA GLU A 67 36.58 1.59 4.83
C GLU A 67 36.87 0.52 3.78
N SER A 68 37.98 0.73 3.06
CA SER A 68 38.44 -0.19 2.02
C SER A 68 39.55 -1.02 2.56
N VAL A 69 39.46 -2.34 2.41
CA VAL A 69 40.41 -3.33 2.85
C VAL A 69 40.85 -4.20 1.68
N LEU A 70 42.12 -4.57 1.62
CA LEU A 70 42.60 -5.49 0.58
C LEU A 70 42.14 -6.91 0.89
N ARG A 71 41.77 -7.66 -0.10
CA ARG A 71 41.38 -9.07 0.07
C ARG A 71 42.50 -9.91 0.71
N SER A 72 43.74 -9.58 0.41
CA SER A 72 44.94 -10.25 1.02
C SER A 72 45.05 -10.00 2.52
N GLU A 73 44.48 -8.95 3.06
CA GLU A 73 44.51 -8.58 4.48
C GLU A 73 43.33 -9.16 5.25
N ILE A 74 42.29 -9.63 4.58
CA ILE A 74 41.12 -10.23 5.18
C ILE A 74 41.42 -11.67 5.57
N ASP A 75 41.15 -12.01 6.84
CA ASP A 75 41.21 -13.36 7.36
C ASP A 75 39.83 -14.05 7.20
N GLU A 76 38.77 -13.38 7.65
CA GLU A 76 37.41 -13.90 7.59
C GLU A 76 36.43 -12.79 7.22
N ILE A 77 35.39 -13.15 6.46
CA ILE A 77 34.20 -12.31 6.22
C ILE A 77 32.96 -13.09 6.60
N ARG A 78 32.10 -12.51 7.41
CA ARG A 78 30.84 -13.14 7.80
C ARG A 78 29.70 -12.13 7.84
N SER A 79 28.51 -12.58 7.44
CA SER A 79 27.28 -11.81 7.66
C SER A 79 26.94 -11.84 9.16
N THR A 80 26.48 -10.71 9.68
CA THR A 80 25.94 -10.63 11.03
C THR A 80 24.47 -11.10 11.09
N GLY A 81 23.79 -11.20 9.95
CA GLY A 81 22.34 -11.41 9.87
C GLY A 81 21.52 -10.21 10.34
N LYS A 82 22.16 -9.09 10.64
CA LYS A 82 21.54 -7.91 11.24
C LYS A 82 21.59 -6.68 10.33
N SER A 83 20.63 -5.78 10.53
CA SER A 83 20.65 -4.42 9.98
C SER A 83 21.74 -3.58 10.64
N LEU A 84 22.22 -2.53 9.95
CA LEU A 84 22.99 -1.46 10.58
C LEU A 84 22.14 -0.49 11.39
N MET A 85 20.82 -0.53 11.26
CA MET A 85 19.93 0.29 12.06
C MET A 85 19.98 -0.15 13.52
N PRO A 86 20.22 0.77 14.48
CA PRO A 86 20.26 0.44 15.90
C PRO A 86 18.92 -0.12 16.37
N GLU A 87 18.97 -1.13 17.24
CA GLU A 87 17.82 -1.62 18.01
C GLU A 87 17.54 -0.66 19.17
N GLY A 88 16.27 -0.54 19.58
CA GLY A 88 15.88 0.18 20.80
C GLY A 88 15.94 1.71 20.69
N PHE A 89 15.92 2.27 19.48
CA PHE A 89 15.95 3.72 19.31
C PHE A 89 14.75 4.39 19.97
N GLU A 90 13.62 3.69 20.04
CA GLU A 90 12.37 4.12 20.67
C GLU A 90 12.50 4.35 22.19
N GLN A 91 13.49 3.74 22.84
CA GLN A 91 13.71 3.90 24.28
C GLN A 91 14.07 5.32 24.67
N ASN A 92 14.60 6.10 23.74
CA ASN A 92 14.98 7.50 23.93
C ASN A 92 14.00 8.47 23.26
N ALA A 93 12.94 7.98 22.62
CA ALA A 93 11.95 8.79 21.93
C ALA A 93 10.71 8.99 22.83
N THR A 94 10.25 10.22 22.95
CA THR A 94 8.97 10.54 23.60
C THR A 94 7.80 10.24 22.65
N THR A 95 6.59 10.21 23.17
CA THR A 95 5.37 10.10 22.35
C THR A 95 5.28 11.24 21.34
N ASP A 96 5.72 12.44 21.71
CA ASP A 96 5.71 13.60 20.80
C ASP A 96 6.76 13.46 19.70
N ASP A 97 7.94 12.94 20.00
CA ASP A 97 8.96 12.63 18.99
C ASP A 97 8.42 11.62 17.97
N MET A 98 7.73 10.59 18.44
CA MET A 98 7.09 9.61 17.56
C MET A 98 5.98 10.24 16.72
N ASN A 99 5.15 11.12 17.28
CA ASN A 99 4.12 11.85 16.53
C ASN A 99 4.73 12.77 15.46
N HIS A 100 5.82 13.48 15.78
CA HIS A 100 6.54 14.32 14.83
C HIS A 100 7.17 13.48 13.71
N LEU A 101 7.74 12.33 14.05
CA LEU A 101 8.31 11.39 13.08
C LEU A 101 7.22 10.86 12.12
N TRP A 102 6.04 10.55 12.65
CA TRP A 102 4.88 10.16 11.83
C TRP A 102 4.40 11.28 10.92
N ALA A 103 4.34 12.50 11.44
CA ALA A 103 4.00 13.66 10.62
C ALA A 103 5.02 13.82 9.48
N PHE A 104 6.31 13.67 9.79
CA PHE A 104 7.37 13.72 8.78
C PHE A 104 7.24 12.62 7.74
N PHE A 105 7.04 11.35 8.12
CA PHE A 105 6.82 10.27 7.16
C PHE A 105 5.63 10.50 6.24
N ARG A 106 4.57 11.14 6.73
CA ARG A 106 3.43 11.54 5.89
C ARG A 106 3.79 12.59 4.85
N THR A 107 4.80 13.42 5.10
CA THR A 107 5.29 14.42 4.12
C THR A 107 6.19 13.80 3.05
N LEU A 108 6.82 12.65 3.34
CA LEU A 108 7.69 11.93 2.42
C LEU A 108 6.93 11.05 1.42
N ARG A 109 5.62 11.18 1.34
CA ARG A 109 4.80 10.40 0.40
C ARG A 109 5.37 10.55 -1.01
N LEU A 110 5.68 9.42 -1.64
CA LEU A 110 5.93 9.40 -3.07
C LEU A 110 4.70 10.00 -3.77
N PRO A 111 4.88 10.77 -4.83
CA PRO A 111 3.75 11.19 -5.64
C PRO A 111 3.02 9.94 -6.17
N PRO A 112 1.70 10.03 -6.34
CA PRO A 112 0.97 8.94 -6.99
C PRO A 112 1.51 8.72 -8.41
N LYS A 113 1.34 7.52 -8.92
CA LYS A 113 1.66 7.24 -10.33
C LYS A 113 0.87 8.17 -11.24
N THR A 114 1.52 8.63 -12.30
CA THR A 114 0.84 9.34 -13.40
C THR A 114 0.52 8.34 -14.48
N LEU A 115 -0.75 8.03 -14.67
CA LEU A 115 -1.24 7.02 -15.59
C LEU A 115 -2.27 7.63 -16.54
N GLU A 116 -2.27 7.16 -17.79
CA GLU A 116 -3.22 7.65 -18.80
C GLU A 116 -4.66 7.36 -18.37
N GLY A 117 -5.52 8.39 -18.42
CA GLY A 117 -6.93 8.30 -18.03
C GLY A 117 -7.19 8.30 -16.51
N ASN A 118 -6.13 8.22 -15.68
CA ASN A 118 -6.26 8.37 -14.23
C ASN A 118 -6.05 9.84 -13.84
N GLN A 119 -7.02 10.41 -13.12
CA GLN A 119 -7.05 11.82 -12.69
C GLN A 119 -7.40 11.88 -11.20
N PRO A 120 -6.44 11.69 -10.30
CA PRO A 120 -6.67 11.76 -8.86
C PRO A 120 -7.29 13.09 -8.44
N MET A 121 -8.40 13.01 -7.70
CA MET A 121 -9.13 14.19 -7.23
C MET A 121 -9.76 13.96 -5.87
N VAL A 122 -10.18 15.04 -5.20
CA VAL A 122 -11.00 14.93 -4.00
C VAL A 122 -12.44 14.62 -4.43
N VAL A 123 -13.01 13.54 -3.90
CA VAL A 123 -14.39 13.14 -4.15
C VAL A 123 -15.28 13.70 -3.06
N GLU A 124 -16.21 14.56 -3.43
CA GLU A 124 -17.22 15.09 -2.50
C GLU A 124 -18.25 14.00 -2.19
N VAL A 125 -18.36 13.66 -0.90
CA VAL A 125 -19.38 12.72 -0.41
C VAL A 125 -20.64 13.51 -0.13
N PRO A 126 -21.78 13.19 -0.77
CA PRO A 126 -23.02 13.93 -0.54
C PRO A 126 -23.54 13.71 0.91
N ALA A 127 -24.28 14.68 1.44
CA ALA A 127 -24.92 14.55 2.75
C ALA A 127 -25.90 13.37 2.79
N GLU A 128 -26.58 13.14 1.70
CA GLU A 128 -27.54 12.04 1.49
C GLU A 128 -27.26 11.33 0.17
N GLY A 129 -27.65 10.05 0.10
CA GLY A 129 -27.47 9.24 -1.09
C GLY A 129 -26.12 8.53 -1.16
N ASN A 130 -25.75 8.08 -2.34
CA ASN A 130 -24.62 7.22 -2.61
C ASN A 130 -23.54 7.97 -3.37
N VAL A 131 -22.29 7.50 -3.25
CA VAL A 131 -21.17 7.99 -4.06
C VAL A 131 -20.31 6.81 -4.51
N ALA A 132 -19.83 6.87 -5.75
CA ALA A 132 -18.84 5.94 -6.28
C ALA A 132 -17.45 6.60 -6.24
N LEU A 133 -16.51 5.94 -5.62
CA LEU A 133 -15.08 6.27 -5.62
C LEU A 133 -14.46 5.52 -6.78
N LEU A 134 -14.37 6.15 -7.95
CA LEU A 134 -13.93 5.51 -9.19
C LEU A 134 -12.42 5.25 -9.18
N ALA A 135 -11.98 4.16 -9.79
CA ALA A 135 -10.57 3.86 -9.98
C ALA A 135 -9.80 4.99 -10.69
N SER A 136 -10.45 5.64 -11.66
CA SER A 136 -9.88 6.79 -12.38
C SER A 136 -9.62 8.03 -11.52
N GLN A 137 -10.26 8.13 -10.34
CA GLN A 137 -10.11 9.25 -9.39
C GLN A 137 -9.12 8.96 -8.26
N ALA A 138 -8.59 7.75 -8.21
CA ALA A 138 -7.73 7.29 -7.13
C ALA A 138 -6.27 7.69 -7.33
N GLU A 139 -5.57 7.91 -6.25
CA GLU A 139 -4.11 7.91 -6.19
C GLU A 139 -3.62 6.47 -6.11
N ILE A 140 -2.68 6.08 -6.97
CA ILE A 140 -2.16 4.72 -7.11
C ILE A 140 -0.68 4.70 -6.75
N TYR A 141 -0.30 3.77 -5.86
CA TYR A 141 1.06 3.61 -5.34
C TYR A 141 1.47 2.14 -5.36
N GLY A 142 2.73 1.88 -5.64
CA GLY A 142 3.30 0.53 -5.64
C GLY A 142 4.08 0.21 -6.91
N GLY A 143 4.48 -1.03 -7.07
CA GLY A 143 5.30 -1.49 -8.19
C GLY A 143 4.49 -1.67 -9.47
N ASP A 144 3.79 -2.78 -9.57
CA ASP A 144 3.09 -3.18 -10.79
C ASP A 144 1.66 -2.67 -10.88
N VAL A 145 1.00 -2.41 -9.73
CA VAL A 145 -0.37 -1.91 -9.68
C VAL A 145 -0.57 -0.71 -10.60
N THR A 146 -1.58 -0.73 -11.46
CA THR A 146 -1.78 0.28 -12.50
C THR A 146 -3.27 0.53 -12.77
N PHE A 147 -3.57 1.67 -13.39
CA PHE A 147 -4.88 1.96 -13.95
C PHE A 147 -4.95 1.48 -15.40
N GLU A 148 -5.94 0.68 -15.70
CA GLU A 148 -6.18 0.12 -17.02
C GLU A 148 -7.29 0.89 -17.73
N LEU A 149 -6.91 1.86 -18.55
CA LEU A 149 -7.84 2.75 -19.23
C LEU A 149 -8.96 2.03 -20.00
N PRO A 150 -8.72 0.93 -20.76
CA PRO A 150 -9.78 0.26 -21.51
C PRO A 150 -10.87 -0.36 -20.63
N PHE A 151 -10.53 -0.73 -19.39
CA PHE A 151 -11.42 -1.42 -18.45
C PHE A 151 -11.90 -0.52 -17.31
N GLN A 152 -11.32 0.69 -17.21
CA GLN A 152 -11.61 1.67 -16.14
C GLN A 152 -11.43 1.09 -14.72
N ASN A 153 -10.44 0.22 -14.54
CA ASN A 153 -10.13 -0.43 -13.27
C ASN A 153 -8.69 -0.18 -12.84
N VAL A 154 -8.41 -0.41 -11.58
CA VAL A 154 -7.05 -0.66 -11.08
C VAL A 154 -6.83 -2.15 -11.03
N GLY A 155 -5.79 -2.61 -11.73
CA GLY A 155 -5.36 -4.01 -11.78
C GLY A 155 -3.88 -4.18 -11.47
N TYR A 156 -3.34 -5.38 -11.73
CA TYR A 156 -1.92 -5.72 -11.51
C TYR A 156 -1.45 -5.57 -10.05
N TRP A 157 -2.31 -5.85 -9.09
CA TRP A 157 -1.95 -5.85 -7.67
C TRP A 157 -1.17 -7.11 -7.33
N HIS A 158 0.15 -7.08 -7.47
CA HIS A 158 0.98 -8.24 -7.23
C HIS A 158 1.80 -8.14 -5.94
N ASP A 159 1.93 -6.95 -5.36
CA ASP A 159 2.68 -6.71 -4.14
C ASP A 159 1.73 -6.36 -2.96
N LYS A 160 2.06 -6.88 -1.78
CA LYS A 160 1.35 -6.56 -0.53
C LYS A 160 1.44 -5.08 -0.14
N ASP A 161 2.43 -4.37 -0.67
CA ASP A 161 2.66 -2.94 -0.45
C ASP A 161 1.94 -2.06 -1.48
N ASP A 162 1.29 -2.64 -2.51
CA ASP A 162 0.47 -1.91 -3.47
C ASP A 162 -0.75 -1.28 -2.76
N THR A 163 -1.00 0.00 -3.02
CA THR A 163 -2.11 0.72 -2.40
C THR A 163 -2.85 1.61 -3.39
N VAL A 164 -4.16 1.70 -3.22
CA VAL A 164 -5.02 2.64 -3.93
C VAL A 164 -5.78 3.47 -2.91
N ARG A 165 -5.81 4.78 -3.15
CA ARG A 165 -6.30 5.76 -2.19
C ARG A 165 -7.23 6.75 -2.88
N TRP A 166 -8.36 7.03 -2.26
CA TRP A 166 -9.23 8.15 -2.59
C TRP A 166 -9.15 9.20 -1.50
N ARG A 167 -8.97 10.45 -1.90
CA ARG A 167 -9.21 11.59 -1.02
C ARG A 167 -10.68 11.90 -1.10
N ILE A 168 -11.35 11.99 0.05
CA ILE A 168 -12.76 12.29 0.13
C ILE A 168 -13.00 13.48 1.04
N LYS A 169 -14.11 14.16 0.83
CA LYS A 169 -14.61 15.20 1.72
C LYS A 169 -16.07 14.98 2.02
N SER A 170 -16.37 14.71 3.29
CA SER A 170 -17.75 14.47 3.77
C SER A 170 -18.26 15.66 4.56
N PRO A 171 -19.47 16.14 4.33
CA PRO A 171 -20.05 17.26 5.07
C PRO A 171 -20.48 16.89 6.50
N LEU A 172 -20.54 15.60 6.82
CA LEU A 172 -20.97 15.09 8.13
C LEU A 172 -20.41 13.69 8.40
N ILE A 173 -20.46 13.27 9.67
CA ILE A 173 -20.21 11.87 10.05
C ILE A 173 -21.41 11.03 9.60
N ARG A 174 -21.15 9.94 8.85
CA ARG A 174 -22.22 9.05 8.39
C ARG A 174 -21.85 7.58 8.46
N GLN A 175 -22.85 6.76 8.77
CA GLN A 175 -22.76 5.32 8.57
C GLN A 175 -23.13 4.99 7.12
N THR A 176 -22.37 4.07 6.52
CA THR A 176 -22.54 3.69 5.13
C THR A 176 -22.11 2.24 4.92
N GLU A 177 -22.72 1.58 3.96
CA GLU A 177 -22.21 0.32 3.43
C GLU A 177 -21.09 0.60 2.44
N VAL A 178 -20.04 -0.22 2.48
CA VAL A 178 -18.97 -0.21 1.47
C VAL A 178 -19.20 -1.40 0.55
N TRP A 179 -19.27 -1.12 -0.74
CA TRP A 179 -19.35 -2.13 -1.79
C TRP A 179 -18.16 -1.97 -2.73
N ALA A 180 -17.60 -3.08 -3.20
CA ALA A 180 -16.60 -3.08 -4.26
C ALA A 180 -17.24 -3.55 -5.57
N GLU A 181 -16.94 -2.85 -6.65
CA GLU A 181 -17.16 -3.31 -8.01
C GLU A 181 -15.84 -3.83 -8.55
N TRP A 182 -15.68 -5.13 -8.56
CA TRP A 182 -14.44 -5.77 -8.96
C TRP A 182 -14.62 -7.06 -9.75
N ALA A 183 -13.57 -7.47 -10.43
CA ALA A 183 -13.42 -8.77 -11.07
C ALA A 183 -12.25 -9.54 -10.43
N CYS A 184 -12.40 -10.86 -10.32
CA CYS A 184 -11.36 -11.74 -9.80
C CYS A 184 -11.48 -13.14 -10.39
N ASP A 185 -10.40 -13.62 -11.01
CA ASP A 185 -10.31 -14.98 -11.51
C ASP A 185 -10.35 -15.99 -10.36
N ALA A 186 -10.82 -17.20 -10.65
CA ALA A 186 -10.95 -18.26 -9.65
C ALA A 186 -9.60 -18.63 -8.99
N ASN A 187 -8.49 -18.56 -9.72
CA ASN A 187 -7.16 -18.90 -9.20
C ASN A 187 -6.59 -17.82 -8.26
N ALA A 188 -7.05 -16.59 -8.39
CA ALA A 188 -6.66 -15.46 -7.54
C ALA A 188 -7.58 -15.26 -6.35
N ALA A 189 -8.76 -15.86 -6.36
CA ALA A 189 -9.75 -15.70 -5.31
C ALA A 189 -9.26 -16.15 -3.93
N GLY A 190 -9.75 -15.47 -2.87
CA GLY A 190 -9.41 -15.76 -1.48
C GLY A 190 -8.26 -14.92 -0.93
N ASN A 191 -7.62 -14.08 -1.74
CA ASN A 191 -6.71 -13.06 -1.25
C ASN A 191 -7.42 -12.11 -0.30
N THR A 192 -6.72 -11.66 0.73
CA THR A 192 -7.27 -10.74 1.72
C THR A 192 -7.07 -9.29 1.30
N PHE A 193 -8.06 -8.45 1.60
CA PHE A 193 -7.96 -7.00 1.47
C PHE A 193 -8.11 -6.31 2.83
N VAL A 194 -7.61 -5.08 2.92
CA VAL A 194 -7.83 -4.16 4.05
C VAL A 194 -8.28 -2.83 3.49
N ILE A 195 -9.34 -2.25 4.07
CA ILE A 195 -9.78 -0.87 3.81
C ILE A 195 -9.59 -0.05 5.08
N GLU A 196 -8.76 0.97 4.98
CA GLU A 196 -8.41 1.91 6.05
C GLU A 196 -9.03 3.28 5.78
N GLY A 197 -9.01 4.17 6.78
CA GLY A 197 -9.63 5.49 6.71
C GLY A 197 -11.11 5.52 7.08
N VAL A 198 -11.67 4.37 7.40
CA VAL A 198 -13.06 4.16 7.85
C VAL A 198 -13.08 3.49 9.24
N VAL A 199 -14.20 3.53 9.94
CA VAL A 199 -14.35 2.93 11.26
C VAL A 199 -15.55 1.97 11.28
N PRO A 200 -15.36 0.70 11.64
CA PRO A 200 -14.07 0.01 11.83
C PRO A 200 -13.28 -0.14 10.53
N VAL A 201 -11.98 -0.43 10.63
CA VAL A 201 -11.18 -0.90 9.49
C VAL A 201 -11.80 -2.17 8.95
N LEU A 202 -12.09 -2.21 7.64
CA LEU A 202 -12.64 -3.40 7.01
C LEU A 202 -11.52 -4.34 6.57
N LYS A 203 -11.73 -5.63 6.82
CA LYS A 203 -10.88 -6.71 6.35
C LYS A 203 -11.76 -7.83 5.83
N GLY A 204 -11.36 -8.40 4.71
CA GLY A 204 -12.13 -9.50 4.11
C GLY A 204 -11.35 -10.24 3.05
N LYS A 205 -12.06 -11.09 2.32
CA LYS A 205 -11.50 -11.85 1.20
C LYS A 205 -12.19 -11.46 -0.08
N VAL A 206 -11.40 -11.38 -1.15
CA VAL A 206 -11.92 -11.19 -2.51
C VAL A 206 -12.55 -12.49 -2.98
N GLY A 207 -13.83 -12.44 -3.32
CA GLY A 207 -14.55 -13.56 -3.90
C GLY A 207 -14.22 -13.73 -5.39
N SER A 208 -14.30 -14.97 -5.91
CA SER A 208 -14.20 -15.19 -7.35
C SER A 208 -15.44 -14.66 -8.07
N THR A 209 -15.21 -13.96 -9.16
CA THR A 209 -16.26 -13.60 -10.14
C THR A 209 -16.23 -14.50 -11.38
N GLY A 210 -15.26 -15.42 -11.42
CA GLY A 210 -15.08 -16.42 -12.49
C GLY A 210 -14.08 -16.01 -13.57
N ALA A 211 -13.86 -14.73 -13.79
CA ALA A 211 -12.87 -14.22 -14.75
C ALA A 211 -12.53 -12.75 -14.46
N TRP A 212 -11.35 -12.28 -14.92
CA TRP A 212 -10.91 -10.89 -14.83
C TRP A 212 -11.79 -9.91 -15.61
N SER A 213 -12.56 -10.38 -16.58
CA SER A 213 -13.50 -9.55 -17.35
C SER A 213 -14.91 -9.46 -16.77
N ARG A 214 -15.22 -10.24 -15.73
CA ARG A 214 -16.54 -10.30 -15.13
C ARG A 214 -16.60 -9.53 -13.83
N TYR A 215 -17.06 -8.30 -13.89
CA TYR A 215 -17.23 -7.44 -12.72
C TYR A 215 -18.51 -7.76 -11.96
N GLN A 216 -18.42 -7.74 -10.64
CA GLN A 216 -19.56 -7.96 -9.74
C GLN A 216 -19.47 -6.98 -8.57
N LEU A 217 -20.63 -6.59 -8.05
CA LEU A 217 -20.75 -5.82 -6.82
C LEU A 217 -20.75 -6.79 -5.63
N GLN A 218 -19.84 -6.53 -4.69
CA GLN A 218 -19.76 -7.27 -3.44
C GLN A 218 -19.84 -6.30 -2.26
N MET A 219 -20.77 -6.53 -1.34
CA MET A 219 -20.85 -5.82 -0.08
C MET A 219 -19.71 -6.26 0.83
N LEU A 220 -18.94 -5.30 1.32
CA LEU A 220 -17.73 -5.55 2.12
C LEU A 220 -17.97 -5.35 3.62
N GLY A 221 -18.89 -4.47 3.99
CA GLY A 221 -19.22 -4.19 5.36
C GLY A 221 -19.83 -2.81 5.56
N THR A 222 -20.24 -2.52 6.79
CA THR A 222 -20.76 -1.22 7.21
C THR A 222 -19.69 -0.47 8.00
N VAL A 223 -19.53 0.82 7.70
CA VAL A 223 -18.52 1.69 8.32
C VAL A 223 -19.09 3.05 8.64
N THR A 224 -18.34 3.78 9.46
CA THR A 224 -18.52 5.22 9.66
C THR A 224 -17.47 5.97 8.87
N VAL A 225 -17.89 6.88 8.01
CA VAL A 225 -17.08 7.89 7.34
C VAL A 225 -17.07 9.14 8.21
N ARG A 226 -15.89 9.75 8.40
CA ARG A 226 -15.72 10.95 9.22
C ARG A 226 -16.13 12.20 8.46
N GLU A 227 -16.54 13.24 9.17
CA GLU A 227 -16.72 14.59 8.65
C GLU A 227 -15.36 15.20 8.25
N GLY A 228 -15.39 16.05 7.23
CA GLY A 228 -14.21 16.76 6.72
C GLY A 228 -13.44 15.96 5.68
N GLU A 229 -12.20 16.38 5.44
CA GLU A 229 -11.30 15.70 4.52
C GLU A 229 -10.69 14.47 5.17
N SER A 230 -10.71 13.37 4.44
CA SER A 230 -10.11 12.11 4.85
C SER A 230 -9.68 11.27 3.65
N GLU A 231 -9.07 10.13 3.92
CA GLU A 231 -8.61 9.21 2.88
C GLU A 231 -9.22 7.84 3.12
N ILE A 232 -9.68 7.19 2.06
CA ILE A 232 -10.05 5.77 2.07
C ILE A 232 -8.97 5.04 1.26
N VAL A 233 -8.34 4.06 1.89
CA VAL A 233 -7.23 3.30 1.30
C VAL A 233 -7.62 1.85 1.22
N ILE A 234 -7.48 1.22 0.05
CA ILE A 234 -7.57 -0.23 -0.10
C ILE A 234 -6.20 -0.79 -0.45
N ARG A 235 -5.84 -1.91 0.16
CA ARG A 235 -4.61 -2.63 -0.07
C ARG A 235 -4.75 -4.13 0.19
N PRO A 236 -3.80 -4.96 -0.28
CA PRO A 236 -3.72 -6.34 0.14
C PRO A 236 -3.57 -6.47 1.66
N GLY A 237 -4.15 -7.52 2.22
CA GLY A 237 -4.07 -7.83 3.66
C GLY A 237 -2.91 -8.75 4.03
N GLY A 238 -2.10 -9.14 3.06
CA GLY A 238 -0.96 -10.06 3.21
C GLY A 238 -0.44 -10.49 1.85
N ASP A 239 0.35 -11.56 1.82
CA ASP A 239 0.91 -12.11 0.58
C ASP A 239 -0.21 -12.55 -0.37
N LEU A 240 0.01 -12.32 -1.64
CA LEU A 240 -0.97 -12.56 -2.70
C LEU A 240 -0.70 -13.85 -3.47
N ARG A 241 -1.78 -14.52 -3.85
CA ARG A 241 -1.78 -15.51 -4.91
C ARG A 241 -2.15 -14.79 -6.21
N SER A 242 -1.24 -14.72 -7.18
CA SER A 242 -1.48 -13.98 -8.42
C SER A 242 -1.72 -12.49 -8.15
N ALA A 243 -2.92 -11.97 -8.36
CA ALA A 243 -3.28 -10.57 -8.10
C ALA A 243 -4.46 -10.46 -7.13
N LEU A 244 -4.65 -9.27 -6.52
CA LEU A 244 -5.76 -9.06 -5.59
C LEU A 244 -7.11 -9.10 -6.30
N ALA A 245 -7.34 -8.16 -7.21
CA ALA A 245 -8.57 -7.99 -7.99
C ALA A 245 -8.37 -6.92 -9.06
N ASP A 246 -9.26 -6.85 -10.03
CA ASP A 246 -9.45 -5.70 -10.92
C ASP A 246 -10.58 -4.84 -10.37
N LEU A 247 -10.25 -3.70 -9.78
CA LEU A 247 -11.18 -2.85 -9.04
C LEU A 247 -11.60 -1.62 -9.87
N ARG A 248 -12.89 -1.48 -10.17
CA ARG A 248 -13.46 -0.31 -10.86
C ARG A 248 -13.84 0.81 -9.92
N ALA A 249 -14.47 0.44 -8.80
CA ALA A 249 -14.93 1.44 -7.82
C ALA A 249 -15.09 0.82 -6.43
N LEU A 250 -14.99 1.69 -5.41
CA LEU A 250 -15.62 1.49 -4.12
C LEU A 250 -16.88 2.37 -4.06
N HIS A 251 -17.99 1.80 -3.63
CA HIS A 251 -19.23 2.55 -3.45
C HIS A 251 -19.48 2.75 -1.96
N LEU A 252 -19.74 3.98 -1.56
CA LEU A 252 -20.27 4.33 -0.26
C LEU A 252 -21.79 4.47 -0.43
N VAL A 253 -22.50 3.50 0.12
CA VAL A 253 -23.94 3.35 -0.09
C VAL A 253 -24.66 3.66 1.22
N GLN A 254 -25.69 4.49 1.15
CA GLN A 254 -26.55 4.74 2.30
C GLN A 254 -27.14 3.41 2.79
N LEU A 255 -27.31 3.26 4.11
CA LEU A 255 -27.89 2.04 4.67
C LEU A 255 -29.21 1.71 3.98
N ASP A 256 -29.37 0.44 3.58
CA ASP A 256 -30.50 -0.06 2.78
C ASP A 256 -30.62 0.53 1.35
N GLY A 257 -29.57 1.22 0.89
CA GLY A 257 -29.47 1.76 -0.47
C GLY A 257 -29.01 0.70 -1.50
N VAL A 258 -28.90 1.14 -2.75
CA VAL A 258 -28.37 0.34 -3.86
C VAL A 258 -27.15 1.07 -4.44
N PRO A 259 -26.02 0.39 -4.70
CA PRO A 259 -24.85 1.01 -5.33
C PRO A 259 -25.18 1.68 -6.66
N LEU A 260 -24.44 2.76 -6.98
CA LEU A 260 -24.55 3.43 -8.27
C LEU A 260 -23.94 2.53 -9.35
N ALA A 261 -24.64 2.39 -10.49
CA ALA A 261 -24.04 1.71 -11.64
C ALA A 261 -22.93 2.58 -12.24
N THR A 262 -21.75 2.01 -12.46
CA THR A 262 -20.64 2.72 -13.14
C THR A 262 -20.82 2.76 -14.67
N GLY A 263 -21.91 2.19 -15.18
CA GLY A 263 -22.23 2.12 -16.61
C GLY A 263 -21.56 0.98 -17.39
N MET A 264 -20.76 0.16 -16.70
CA MET A 264 -20.00 -0.93 -17.31
C MET A 264 -20.27 -2.32 -16.68
N VAL A 265 -21.35 -2.47 -15.91
CA VAL A 265 -21.71 -3.75 -15.28
C VAL A 265 -22.45 -4.61 -16.30
N GLU A 266 -21.93 -5.81 -16.60
CA GLU A 266 -22.74 -6.85 -17.24
C GLU A 266 -23.89 -7.24 -16.32
N ASP A 267 -25.10 -7.44 -16.90
CA ASP A 267 -26.30 -7.81 -16.15
C ASP A 267 -26.06 -9.00 -15.20
N PRO A 268 -26.42 -8.86 -13.93
CA PRO A 268 -26.30 -9.96 -12.99
C PRO A 268 -27.26 -11.09 -13.35
N LYS A 269 -26.83 -12.35 -13.16
CA LYS A 269 -27.71 -13.51 -13.30
C LYS A 269 -29.00 -13.34 -12.47
N PRO A 270 -30.15 -13.86 -12.95
CA PRO A 270 -31.42 -13.76 -12.22
C PRO A 270 -31.29 -14.38 -10.82
N GLY A 271 -31.53 -13.56 -9.80
CA GLY A 271 -31.41 -13.91 -8.38
C GLY A 271 -30.58 -12.95 -7.54
N SER A 272 -29.80 -12.05 -8.14
CA SER A 272 -29.14 -10.91 -7.44
C SER A 272 -30.06 -9.68 -7.43
N ARG A 273 -30.01 -8.86 -6.38
CA ARG A 273 -30.83 -7.65 -6.26
C ARG A 273 -30.64 -6.78 -7.51
N SER A 274 -31.75 -6.48 -8.19
CA SER A 274 -31.81 -5.70 -9.42
C SER A 274 -31.25 -4.29 -9.20
N LEU A 275 -30.30 -3.88 -10.03
CA LEU A 275 -29.83 -2.49 -10.13
C LEU A 275 -30.95 -1.63 -10.72
N LYS A 276 -31.48 -0.69 -9.95
CA LYS A 276 -32.31 0.38 -10.51
C LYS A 276 -31.39 1.41 -11.15
N THR A 277 -31.43 1.52 -12.44
CA THR A 277 -30.75 2.56 -13.22
C THR A 277 -31.30 3.92 -12.82
N ALA A 278 -30.56 4.69 -12.03
CA ALA A 278 -30.86 6.11 -11.87
C ALA A 278 -30.27 6.83 -13.09
N VAL A 279 -31.12 7.10 -14.07
CA VAL A 279 -30.78 8.00 -15.18
C VAL A 279 -30.67 9.40 -14.60
N ALA A 280 -29.45 9.94 -14.56
CA ALA A 280 -29.27 11.35 -14.28
C ALA A 280 -29.87 12.15 -15.43
N SER A 281 -30.97 12.87 -15.17
CA SER A 281 -31.49 13.85 -16.09
C SER A 281 -30.48 14.98 -16.28
N PRO A 282 -30.18 15.39 -17.51
CA PRO A 282 -29.38 16.58 -17.73
C PRO A 282 -30.18 17.81 -17.25
N LEU A 283 -29.61 18.55 -16.32
CA LEU A 283 -30.06 19.90 -16.01
C LEU A 283 -29.64 20.83 -17.16
N PHE A 284 -30.63 21.47 -17.73
CA PHE A 284 -30.52 22.62 -18.65
C PHE A 284 -29.85 23.81 -17.96
#